data_6a4d6fb858c3df438bba9a1717cf5d10
#
_entry.id   6a4d6fb858c3df438bba9a1717cf5d10
#
_cell.length_a   1.000
_cell.length_b   1.000
_cell.length_c   1.000
_cell.angle_alpha   90.00
_cell.angle_beta   90.00
_cell.angle_gamma   90.00
#
_symmetry.space_group_name_H-M   'P 1'
#
loop_
_entity.id
_entity.type
_entity.pdbx_description
1 polymer ?
#
loop_
_entity_poly.entity_id
_entity_poly.type
_entity_poly.pdbx_seq_one_letter_code
_entity_poly.pdbx_strand_id
1 'polypeptide(L)'
;VIGKIFILGEMLALLIYNSGIVYAQSNAYPGYDERYDPLIGGIQILVEPVQYGGRPPWKPYNFPDTATPDSTLMSYYPPSICSLAFPVKFQGDGGRTANGFITAGHCETKGPGIINDVYQPYKVYTPRVTYNYIGQIIRSIFHNNADLDAALIGIEGRGGYPPRKVAAFIFENAKPHLYYIGDKPDINKQVGIIAYIKPTKKMEGETVVYKSGRTTGLTYGLIKKIDARYGRGDFYLNNLIEIHKCAPGKCYDDPFLDKGDSGGPVYIRIPIYSTWEGPVQYGAQVLGIVSMGNPENTVLYAAWAVKVKEYWPDIEFLTCGPSDSYACW
;
A
#
# COMPACT_ATOMS: atom_id res chain seq x y z
N VAL A 1 -27.38 -51.30 14.59
CA VAL A 1 -26.89 -50.05 15.20
C VAL A 1 -25.44 -49.77 14.78
N ILE A 2 -24.99 -50.12 13.55
CA ILE A 2 -23.61 -49.89 13.09
C ILE A 2 -23.52 -48.98 11.84
N GLY A 3 -24.61 -48.42 11.38
CA GLY A 3 -24.70 -47.68 10.10
C GLY A 3 -24.60 -46.15 10.15
N LYS A 4 -24.33 -45.51 11.29
CA LYS A 4 -24.39 -44.05 11.40
C LYS A 4 -23.07 -43.31 11.77
N ILE A 5 -21.94 -44.01 11.90
CA ILE A 5 -20.67 -43.39 12.32
C ILE A 5 -19.75 -43.04 11.13
N PHE A 6 -19.99 -43.59 9.94
CA PHE A 6 -19.12 -43.36 8.77
C PHE A 6 -19.37 -42.05 8.00
N ILE A 7 -20.50 -41.39 8.17
CA ILE A 7 -20.82 -40.16 7.39
C ILE A 7 -20.28 -38.88 8.06
N LEU A 8 -19.98 -38.91 9.36
CA LEU A 8 -19.42 -37.72 10.03
C LEU A 8 -17.91 -37.53 9.79
N GLY A 9 -17.19 -38.60 9.45
CA GLY A 9 -15.73 -38.52 9.21
C GLY A 9 -15.39 -37.86 7.89
N GLU A 10 -16.14 -38.10 6.85
CA GLU A 10 -15.89 -37.51 5.51
C GLU A 10 -16.32 -36.04 5.42
N MET A 11 -17.36 -35.64 6.14
CA MET A 11 -17.74 -34.21 6.21
C MET A 11 -16.74 -33.37 6.98
N LEU A 12 -16.07 -33.93 8.00
CA LEU A 12 -15.04 -33.21 8.76
C LEU A 12 -13.73 -33.08 7.97
N ALA A 13 -13.41 -34.07 7.12
CA ALA A 13 -12.24 -34.01 6.23
C ALA A 13 -12.45 -32.99 5.08
N LEU A 14 -13.67 -32.83 4.56
CA LEU A 14 -14.00 -31.80 3.56
C LEU A 14 -13.98 -30.38 4.13
N LEU A 15 -14.31 -30.20 5.40
CA LEU A 15 -14.25 -28.90 6.09
C LEU A 15 -12.81 -28.47 6.40
N ILE A 16 -11.89 -29.42 6.61
CA ILE A 16 -10.47 -29.12 6.85
C ILE A 16 -9.74 -28.82 5.53
N TYR A 17 -10.16 -29.39 4.41
CA TYR A 17 -9.54 -29.13 3.09
C TYR A 17 -9.98 -27.78 2.46
N ASN A 18 -11.10 -27.21 2.89
CA ASN A 18 -11.56 -25.89 2.48
C ASN A 18 -11.12 -24.75 3.42
N SER A 19 -10.44 -25.05 4.53
CA SER A 19 -9.81 -24.03 5.38
C SER A 19 -8.45 -23.56 4.87
N GLY A 20 -8.18 -23.73 3.58
CA GLY A 20 -7.03 -23.19 2.87
C GLY A 20 -7.02 -21.68 2.92
N ILE A 21 -6.47 -21.16 4.01
CA ILE A 21 -5.83 -19.85 4.11
C ILE A 21 -6.66 -18.65 3.62
N VAL A 22 -7.70 -18.33 4.35
CA VAL A 22 -8.33 -17.00 4.33
C VAL A 22 -7.61 -16.09 5.34
N TYR A 23 -6.31 -15.83 5.14
CA TYR A 23 -5.56 -14.94 6.03
C TYR A 23 -5.71 -13.45 5.70
N ALA A 24 -6.29 -13.09 4.57
CA ALA A 24 -6.29 -11.71 4.11
C ALA A 24 -7.67 -11.05 3.94
N GLN A 25 -8.76 -11.80 3.99
CA GLN A 25 -10.07 -11.26 3.63
C GLN A 25 -10.87 -10.62 4.77
N SER A 26 -10.62 -10.94 6.05
CA SER A 26 -11.58 -10.61 7.11
C SER A 26 -11.62 -9.16 7.58
N ASN A 27 -10.63 -8.31 7.22
CA ASN A 27 -10.50 -6.97 7.78
C ASN A 27 -10.23 -5.84 6.76
N ALA A 28 -10.32 -6.10 5.46
CA ALA A 28 -10.19 -5.02 4.48
C ALA A 28 -11.45 -4.16 4.44
N TYR A 29 -11.27 -2.85 4.30
CA TYR A 29 -12.37 -1.95 4.01
C TYR A 29 -12.92 -2.25 2.61
N PRO A 30 -14.25 -2.24 2.37
CA PRO A 30 -14.84 -2.63 1.09
C PRO A 30 -14.18 -1.94 -0.11
N GLY A 31 -13.87 -2.71 -1.14
CA GLY A 31 -13.21 -2.27 -2.38
C GLY A 31 -11.69 -2.20 -2.32
N TYR A 32 -11.05 -2.19 -1.14
CA TYR A 32 -9.58 -2.11 -1.05
C TYR A 32 -8.90 -3.46 -1.31
N ASP A 33 -9.62 -4.55 -1.17
CA ASP A 33 -9.17 -5.93 -1.41
C ASP A 33 -9.64 -6.49 -2.77
N GLU A 34 -10.16 -5.66 -3.63
CA GLU A 34 -10.49 -6.03 -5.01
C GLU A 34 -9.25 -6.00 -5.91
N ARG A 35 -9.35 -6.73 -7.03
CA ARG A 35 -8.30 -6.72 -8.05
C ARG A 35 -8.40 -5.46 -8.92
N TYR A 36 -7.33 -4.69 -8.99
CA TYR A 36 -7.22 -3.47 -9.79
C TYR A 36 -6.27 -3.66 -10.97
N ASP A 37 -6.72 -3.29 -12.16
CA ASP A 37 -5.89 -3.16 -13.35
C ASP A 37 -6.40 -1.98 -14.18
N PRO A 38 -5.72 -0.85 -14.14
CA PRO A 38 -4.39 -0.60 -13.58
C PRO A 38 -4.32 -0.59 -12.05
N LEU A 39 -3.08 -0.76 -11.53
CA LEU A 39 -2.78 -0.58 -10.11
C LEU A 39 -2.86 0.89 -9.72
N ILE A 40 -3.43 1.18 -8.54
CA ILE A 40 -3.61 2.53 -8.00
C ILE A 40 -3.18 2.58 -6.52
N GLY A 41 -3.00 3.77 -5.95
CA GLY A 41 -2.66 3.93 -4.53
C GLY A 41 -3.82 3.59 -3.59
N GLY A 42 -3.50 3.28 -2.34
CA GLY A 42 -4.46 2.97 -1.27
C GLY A 42 -4.91 1.51 -1.21
N ILE A 43 -4.83 0.75 -2.30
CA ILE A 43 -5.31 -0.63 -2.38
C ILE A 43 -4.40 -1.63 -1.65
N GLN A 44 -4.99 -2.75 -1.27
CA GLN A 44 -4.30 -3.84 -0.56
C GLN A 44 -3.24 -4.52 -1.42
N ILE A 45 -2.12 -4.85 -0.77
CA ILE A 45 -1.13 -5.81 -1.26
C ILE A 45 -0.81 -6.85 -0.19
N LEU A 46 -0.43 -8.04 -0.64
CA LEU A 46 0.22 -9.07 0.15
C LEU A 46 1.69 -9.12 -0.26
N VAL A 47 2.59 -8.96 0.71
CA VAL A 47 4.03 -9.13 0.54
C VAL A 47 4.42 -10.48 1.14
N GLU A 48 4.86 -11.40 0.31
CA GLU A 48 5.20 -12.77 0.69
C GLU A 48 6.71 -13.00 0.60
N PRO A 49 7.39 -13.32 1.70
CA PRO A 49 8.79 -13.70 1.65
C PRO A 49 8.95 -15.07 0.98
N VAL A 50 9.84 -15.15 0.00
CA VAL A 50 10.15 -16.38 -0.74
C VAL A 50 11.65 -16.62 -0.65
N GLN A 51 12.06 -17.83 -0.26
CA GLN A 51 13.46 -18.21 -0.25
C GLN A 51 13.82 -18.85 -1.60
N TYR A 52 14.77 -18.25 -2.30
CA TYR A 52 15.34 -18.85 -3.50
C TYR A 52 16.66 -19.52 -3.17
N GLY A 53 16.72 -20.85 -3.35
CA GLY A 53 17.96 -21.62 -3.19
C GLY A 53 19.04 -21.17 -4.17
N GLY A 54 19.93 -20.27 -3.73
CA GLY A 54 21.23 -20.05 -4.33
C GLY A 54 21.32 -19.25 -5.64
N ARG A 55 20.28 -18.54 -6.09
CA ARG A 55 20.37 -17.64 -7.25
C ARG A 55 20.19 -16.18 -6.84
N PRO A 56 20.98 -15.24 -7.41
CA PRO A 56 20.81 -13.81 -7.14
C PRO A 56 19.46 -13.32 -7.68
N PRO A 57 18.84 -12.33 -7.01
CA PRO A 57 17.45 -11.92 -7.22
C PRO A 57 17.11 -11.28 -8.57
N TRP A 58 18.08 -10.99 -9.43
CA TRP A 58 17.85 -10.26 -10.66
C TRP A 58 18.42 -10.95 -11.90
N LYS A 59 17.54 -11.72 -12.58
CA LYS A 59 17.55 -11.83 -14.04
C LYS A 59 16.10 -11.70 -14.51
N PRO A 60 15.75 -10.67 -15.28
CA PRO A 60 14.48 -10.63 -15.96
C PRO A 60 14.47 -11.79 -16.97
N TYR A 61 13.35 -12.51 -16.98
CA TYR A 61 13.04 -13.60 -17.92
C TYR A 61 13.61 -14.98 -17.57
N ASN A 62 12.68 -15.91 -17.30
CA ASN A 62 12.79 -17.37 -17.19
C ASN A 62 12.96 -17.92 -15.75
N PHE A 63 12.10 -17.57 -14.80
CA PHE A 63 11.91 -18.42 -13.63
C PHE A 63 10.94 -19.54 -13.97
N PRO A 64 11.27 -20.81 -13.69
CA PRO A 64 10.29 -21.87 -13.78
C PRO A 64 9.20 -21.68 -12.72
N ASP A 65 7.94 -21.82 -13.13
CA ASP A 65 6.73 -21.72 -12.28
C ASP A 65 6.65 -22.75 -11.13
N THR A 66 7.73 -23.48 -10.88
CA THR A 66 7.76 -24.65 -9.98
C THR A 66 8.35 -24.39 -8.60
N ALA A 67 8.66 -23.14 -8.21
CA ALA A 67 9.06 -22.86 -6.84
C ALA A 67 7.83 -23.01 -5.93
N THR A 68 7.61 -24.20 -5.39
CA THR A 68 6.70 -24.42 -4.28
C THR A 68 7.23 -23.64 -3.07
N PRO A 69 6.40 -22.79 -2.41
CA PRO A 69 6.82 -22.15 -1.18
C PRO A 69 7.19 -23.25 -0.19
N ASP A 70 8.38 -23.17 0.38
CA ASP A 70 8.76 -24.04 1.48
C ASP A 70 7.86 -23.69 2.69
N SER A 71 6.94 -24.59 3.01
CA SER A 71 5.98 -24.39 4.11
C SER A 71 6.66 -24.16 5.47
N THR A 72 7.92 -24.56 5.62
CA THR A 72 8.71 -24.32 6.83
C THR A 72 9.12 -22.85 6.99
N LEU A 73 9.27 -22.11 5.90
CA LEU A 73 9.61 -20.69 5.94
C LEU A 73 8.42 -19.79 6.35
N MET A 74 7.19 -20.16 6.00
CA MET A 74 6.01 -19.42 6.43
C MET A 74 5.85 -19.34 7.96
N SER A 75 6.44 -20.29 8.71
CA SER A 75 6.44 -20.24 10.16
C SER A 75 7.45 -19.25 10.75
N TYR A 76 8.54 -18.95 10.03
CA TYR A 76 9.59 -18.02 10.46
C TYR A 76 9.35 -16.59 9.97
N TYR A 77 8.73 -16.41 8.81
CA TYR A 77 8.54 -15.11 8.16
C TYR A 77 7.10 -15.02 7.63
N PRO A 78 6.16 -14.58 8.46
CA PRO A 78 4.78 -14.44 8.03
C PRO A 78 4.66 -13.38 6.93
N PRO A 79 3.77 -13.56 5.95
CA PRO A 79 3.50 -12.54 4.94
C PRO A 79 2.96 -11.27 5.59
N SER A 80 3.35 -10.12 5.02
CA SER A 80 2.87 -8.81 5.43
C SER A 80 1.71 -8.36 4.55
N ILE A 81 0.70 -7.76 5.17
CA ILE A 81 -0.40 -7.12 4.46
C ILE A 81 -0.21 -5.61 4.59
N CYS A 82 -0.15 -4.94 3.44
CA CYS A 82 0.13 -3.52 3.34
C CYS A 82 -0.77 -2.86 2.29
N SER A 83 -0.54 -1.58 2.03
CA SER A 83 -1.20 -0.79 0.99
C SER A 83 -0.18 -0.24 -0.01
N LEU A 84 -0.59 0.02 -1.24
CA LEU A 84 0.21 0.75 -2.23
C LEU A 84 0.12 2.26 -1.96
N ALA A 85 1.25 2.99 -2.06
CA ALA A 85 1.26 4.44 -1.95
C ALA A 85 0.95 5.13 -3.29
N PHE A 86 1.89 5.09 -4.20
CA PHE A 86 1.80 5.79 -5.48
C PHE A 86 2.72 5.17 -6.54
N PRO A 87 2.36 5.31 -7.83
CA PRO A 87 3.13 4.78 -8.95
C PRO A 87 4.34 5.65 -9.26
N VAL A 88 5.37 4.98 -9.77
CA VAL A 88 6.63 5.60 -10.21
C VAL A 88 7.15 4.93 -11.47
N LYS A 89 8.06 5.63 -12.18
CA LYS A 89 9.01 5.02 -13.11
C LYS A 89 10.38 5.01 -12.49
N PHE A 90 11.21 4.03 -12.85
CA PHE A 90 12.58 3.93 -12.39
C PHE A 90 13.47 3.31 -13.46
N GLN A 91 14.79 3.46 -13.30
CA GLN A 91 15.76 2.79 -14.16
C GLN A 91 15.96 1.36 -13.68
N GLY A 92 15.50 0.41 -14.47
CA GLY A 92 15.76 -1.00 -14.28
C GLY A 92 17.11 -1.43 -14.84
N ASP A 93 17.41 -2.73 -14.77
CA ASP A 93 18.63 -3.29 -15.32
C ASP A 93 18.78 -3.00 -16.82
N GLY A 94 20.01 -2.66 -17.22
CA GLY A 94 20.34 -2.29 -18.59
C GLY A 94 19.82 -0.91 -19.01
N GLY A 95 19.46 -0.02 -18.05
CA GLY A 95 19.05 1.36 -18.31
C GLY A 95 17.64 1.49 -18.91
N ARG A 96 16.85 0.45 -18.88
CA ARG A 96 15.44 0.51 -19.37
C ARG A 96 14.54 1.09 -18.30
N THR A 97 13.68 2.00 -18.69
CA THR A 97 12.63 2.52 -17.82
C THR A 97 11.60 1.44 -17.53
N ALA A 98 11.31 1.22 -16.26
CA ALA A 98 10.31 0.28 -15.77
C ALA A 98 9.28 1.00 -14.91
N ASN A 99 8.08 0.42 -14.82
CA ASN A 99 7.06 0.88 -13.89
C ASN A 99 7.26 0.26 -12.51
N GLY A 100 6.97 1.03 -11.48
CA GLY A 100 7.03 0.60 -10.11
C GLY A 100 5.91 1.20 -9.28
N PHE A 101 5.84 0.74 -8.05
CA PHE A 101 4.97 1.29 -7.01
C PHE A 101 5.73 1.45 -5.70
N ILE A 102 5.42 2.49 -4.95
CA ILE A 102 5.96 2.69 -3.60
C ILE A 102 5.00 2.11 -2.58
N THR A 103 5.56 1.50 -1.52
CA THR A 103 4.91 1.08 -0.28
C THR A 103 5.81 1.38 0.90
N ALA A 104 5.44 1.02 2.13
CA ALA A 104 6.32 1.19 3.30
C ALA A 104 7.47 0.16 3.31
N GLY A 105 8.63 0.58 3.77
CA GLY A 105 9.83 -0.27 3.84
C GLY A 105 9.70 -1.42 4.85
N HIS A 106 8.99 -1.19 5.96
CA HIS A 106 8.74 -2.24 6.95
C HIS A 106 7.77 -3.34 6.46
N CYS A 107 7.13 -3.17 5.29
CA CYS A 107 6.37 -4.24 4.65
C CYS A 107 7.26 -5.36 4.10
N GLU A 108 8.56 -5.07 3.89
CA GLU A 108 9.54 -6.04 3.46
C GLU A 108 9.96 -6.95 4.61
N THR A 109 10.01 -8.25 4.36
CA THR A 109 10.69 -9.19 5.24
C THR A 109 12.16 -9.29 4.85
N LYS A 110 13.06 -8.97 5.80
CA LYS A 110 14.52 -9.00 5.57
C LYS A 110 15.13 -10.31 6.04
N GLY A 111 16.02 -10.86 5.24
CA GLY A 111 16.82 -12.04 5.59
C GLY A 111 17.72 -12.47 4.45
N PRO A 112 18.75 -13.27 4.73
CA PRO A 112 19.66 -13.78 3.70
C PRO A 112 18.90 -14.63 2.68
N GLY A 113 18.98 -14.26 1.39
CA GLY A 113 18.33 -14.99 0.29
C GLY A 113 16.81 -14.89 0.26
N ILE A 114 16.20 -13.98 1.04
CA ILE A 114 14.76 -13.71 1.00
C ILE A 114 14.49 -12.69 -0.11
N ILE A 115 13.51 -13.01 -0.94
CA ILE A 115 12.91 -12.12 -1.91
C ILE A 115 11.45 -11.92 -1.49
N ASN A 116 10.92 -10.73 -1.69
CA ASN A 116 9.55 -10.42 -1.35
C ASN A 116 8.71 -10.33 -2.61
N ASP A 117 7.98 -11.39 -2.93
CA ASP A 117 6.95 -11.40 -3.96
C ASP A 117 5.75 -10.57 -3.52
N VAL A 118 5.18 -9.80 -4.43
CA VAL A 118 4.04 -8.93 -4.13
C VAL A 118 2.83 -9.33 -4.97
N TYR A 119 1.69 -9.44 -4.30
CA TYR A 119 0.40 -9.82 -4.89
C TYR A 119 -0.64 -8.73 -4.61
N GLN A 120 -1.59 -8.52 -5.54
CA GLN A 120 -2.68 -7.56 -5.34
C GLN A 120 -4.00 -8.15 -5.85
N PRO A 121 -4.98 -8.27 -4.99
CA PRO A 121 -4.99 -7.92 -3.55
C PRO A 121 -4.34 -8.98 -2.67
N TYR A 122 -4.40 -10.25 -3.04
CA TYR A 122 -3.86 -11.41 -2.32
C TYR A 122 -3.47 -12.53 -3.29
N LYS A 123 -2.69 -13.49 -2.81
CA LYS A 123 -2.30 -14.66 -3.59
C LYS A 123 -3.47 -15.63 -3.75
N VAL A 124 -3.80 -15.95 -4.99
CA VAL A 124 -4.78 -17.01 -5.30
C VAL A 124 -4.01 -18.27 -5.64
N TYR A 125 -4.18 -19.31 -4.82
CA TYR A 125 -3.64 -20.63 -5.11
C TYR A 125 -4.53 -21.33 -6.14
N THR A 126 -4.13 -21.30 -7.40
CA THR A 126 -4.67 -22.21 -8.41
C THR A 126 -3.53 -23.11 -8.89
N PRO A 127 -3.79 -24.38 -9.28
CA PRO A 127 -2.72 -25.30 -9.72
C PRO A 127 -1.94 -24.82 -10.94
N ARG A 128 -2.32 -23.72 -11.57
CA ARG A 128 -1.75 -23.30 -12.86
C ARG A 128 -1.23 -21.86 -12.92
N VAL A 129 -1.62 -20.92 -12.03
CA VAL A 129 -1.21 -19.52 -12.16
C VAL A 129 -1.39 -18.71 -10.89
N THR A 130 -0.42 -17.85 -10.61
CA THR A 130 -0.51 -16.77 -9.62
C THR A 130 -1.10 -15.52 -10.26
N TYR A 131 -2.41 -15.48 -10.48
CA TYR A 131 -3.10 -14.39 -11.19
C TYR A 131 -2.89 -12.99 -10.59
N ASN A 132 -2.61 -12.91 -9.30
CA ASN A 132 -2.55 -11.66 -8.57
C ASN A 132 -1.12 -11.18 -8.31
N TYR A 133 -0.12 -11.87 -8.83
CA TYR A 133 1.27 -11.41 -8.78
C TYR A 133 1.41 -10.07 -9.51
N ILE A 134 2.11 -9.12 -8.90
CA ILE A 134 2.35 -7.80 -9.49
C ILE A 134 3.83 -7.47 -9.62
N GLY A 135 4.71 -8.15 -8.87
CA GLY A 135 6.14 -7.88 -8.91
C GLY A 135 6.85 -8.24 -7.62
N GLN A 136 8.03 -7.66 -7.42
CA GLN A 136 8.87 -7.89 -6.24
C GLN A 136 9.32 -6.58 -5.62
N ILE A 137 9.56 -6.58 -4.30
CA ILE A 137 10.30 -5.49 -3.66
C ILE A 137 11.76 -5.59 -4.11
N ILE A 138 12.24 -4.50 -4.73
CA ILE A 138 13.59 -4.43 -5.33
C ILE A 138 14.53 -3.47 -4.60
N ARG A 139 13.97 -2.50 -3.89
CA ARG A 139 14.69 -1.55 -3.03
C ARG A 139 13.86 -1.27 -1.79
N SER A 140 14.50 -1.09 -0.65
CA SER A 140 13.81 -0.74 0.58
C SER A 140 14.72 0.02 1.53
N ILE A 141 14.13 0.97 2.26
CA ILE A 141 14.74 1.70 3.35
C ILE A 141 13.82 1.56 4.55
N PHE A 142 14.29 0.79 5.52
CA PHE A 142 13.68 0.66 6.84
C PHE A 142 14.74 0.12 7.80
N HIS A 143 15.29 0.97 8.63
CA HIS A 143 16.27 0.61 9.66
C HIS A 143 16.25 1.65 10.79
N ASN A 144 16.88 1.31 11.90
CA ASN A 144 17.01 2.24 13.02
C ASN A 144 17.68 3.55 12.60
N ASN A 145 17.15 4.67 13.06
CA ASN A 145 17.54 6.05 12.70
C ASN A 145 17.29 6.46 11.24
N ALA A 146 16.59 5.64 10.46
CA ALA A 146 16.19 6.07 9.12
C ALA A 146 15.28 7.31 9.17
N ASP A 147 15.33 8.10 8.13
CA ASP A 147 14.43 9.23 7.88
C ASP A 147 13.50 8.97 6.70
N LEU A 148 13.44 7.72 6.26
CA LEU A 148 12.51 7.19 5.26
C LEU A 148 12.10 5.77 5.64
N ASP A 149 10.83 5.48 5.47
CA ASP A 149 10.24 4.13 5.52
C ASP A 149 9.53 3.91 4.19
N ALA A 150 10.25 3.36 3.21
CA ALA A 150 9.72 3.13 1.87
C ALA A 150 10.34 1.89 1.23
N ALA A 151 9.55 1.20 0.40
CA ALA A 151 9.99 0.14 -0.48
C ALA A 151 9.50 0.39 -1.91
N LEU A 152 10.34 0.07 -2.90
CA LEU A 152 10.04 0.09 -4.31
C LEU A 152 9.68 -1.32 -4.78
N ILE A 153 8.48 -1.47 -5.29
CA ILE A 153 8.00 -2.66 -5.97
C ILE A 153 8.26 -2.47 -7.47
N GLY A 154 9.09 -3.31 -8.07
CA GLY A 154 9.21 -3.40 -9.52
C GLY A 154 8.02 -4.17 -10.08
N ILE A 155 7.25 -3.54 -10.98
CA ILE A 155 6.08 -4.18 -11.59
C ILE A 155 6.53 -5.04 -12.76
N GLU A 156 6.23 -6.33 -12.66
CA GLU A 156 6.62 -7.31 -13.66
C GLU A 156 5.51 -8.33 -13.94
N GLY A 157 5.61 -8.98 -15.10
CA GLY A 157 4.75 -10.12 -15.44
C GLY A 157 5.36 -11.44 -15.01
N ARG A 158 4.53 -12.45 -14.79
CA ARG A 158 4.95 -13.81 -14.44
C ARG A 158 4.05 -14.85 -15.09
N GLY A 159 4.63 -16.01 -15.45
CA GLY A 159 3.85 -17.14 -15.97
C GLY A 159 3.12 -16.87 -17.29
N GLY A 160 3.72 -16.04 -18.19
CA GLY A 160 3.14 -15.68 -19.48
C GLY A 160 2.14 -14.53 -19.43
N TYR A 161 1.86 -13.98 -18.23
CA TYR A 161 1.03 -12.77 -18.10
C TYR A 161 1.89 -11.51 -18.20
N PRO A 162 1.42 -10.49 -18.93
CA PRO A 162 2.12 -9.21 -19.03
C PRO A 162 2.11 -8.49 -17.67
N PRO A 163 3.07 -7.57 -17.43
CA PRO A 163 3.03 -6.67 -16.28
C PRO A 163 1.71 -5.92 -16.22
N ARG A 164 1.18 -5.73 -15.00
CA ARG A 164 -0.02 -4.91 -14.81
C ARG A 164 0.27 -3.44 -15.10
N LYS A 165 -0.71 -2.75 -15.61
CA LYS A 165 -0.62 -1.30 -15.80
C LYS A 165 -0.59 -0.60 -14.44
N VAL A 166 -0.04 0.61 -14.41
CA VAL A 166 -0.05 1.50 -13.25
C VAL A 166 -0.74 2.80 -13.64
N ALA A 167 -1.46 3.41 -12.71
CA ALA A 167 -2.10 4.69 -12.93
C ALA A 167 -1.90 5.62 -11.74
N ALA A 168 -1.76 6.92 -12.01
CA ALA A 168 -1.52 7.95 -11.00
C ALA A 168 -2.82 8.35 -10.29
N PHE A 169 -3.51 7.37 -9.71
CA PHE A 169 -4.72 7.54 -8.92
C PHE A 169 -4.55 7.01 -7.50
N ILE A 170 -5.37 7.52 -6.59
CA ILE A 170 -5.55 7.00 -5.23
C ILE A 170 -7.00 6.55 -5.10
N PHE A 171 -7.21 5.35 -4.57
CA PHE A 171 -8.53 4.84 -4.28
C PHE A 171 -9.08 5.48 -3.00
N GLU A 172 -10.30 5.97 -3.06
CA GLU A 172 -10.97 6.65 -1.94
C GLU A 172 -12.31 5.99 -1.67
N ASN A 173 -12.40 5.28 -0.57
CA ASN A 173 -13.66 4.80 -0.01
C ASN A 173 -13.68 5.06 1.50
N ALA A 174 -14.71 5.72 2.00
CA ALA A 174 -14.82 6.13 3.40
C ALA A 174 -16.06 5.55 4.06
N LYS A 175 -15.98 5.30 5.37
CA LYS A 175 -17.16 5.00 6.17
C LYS A 175 -18.12 6.20 6.16
N PRO A 176 -19.45 5.99 6.04
CA PRO A 176 -20.42 7.08 5.90
C PRO A 176 -20.38 8.16 7.01
N HIS A 177 -19.88 7.83 8.19
CA HIS A 177 -19.81 8.76 9.35
C HIS A 177 -18.51 9.56 9.44
N LEU A 178 -17.55 9.35 8.53
CA LEU A 178 -16.25 10.05 8.52
C LEU A 178 -16.22 11.24 7.56
N TYR A 179 -17.37 11.71 7.13
CA TYR A 179 -17.44 12.86 6.22
C TYR A 179 -17.17 14.17 6.96
N TYR A 180 -16.22 14.93 6.46
CA TYR A 180 -16.10 16.35 6.79
C TYR A 180 -17.33 17.08 6.23
N ILE A 181 -17.91 17.98 7.06
CA ILE A 181 -19.13 18.73 6.71
C ILE A 181 -18.96 19.44 5.37
N GLY A 182 -19.70 19.01 4.35
CA GLY A 182 -19.76 19.64 3.04
C GLY A 182 -19.48 18.74 1.84
N ASP A 183 -18.59 17.74 1.97
CA ASP A 183 -18.27 16.85 0.87
C ASP A 183 -18.84 15.43 1.13
N LYS A 184 -19.82 15.02 0.36
CA LYS A 184 -20.17 13.61 0.25
C LYS A 184 -19.11 12.95 -0.64
N PRO A 185 -18.15 12.18 -0.11
CA PRO A 185 -17.31 11.38 -1.00
C PRO A 185 -18.23 10.41 -1.71
N ASP A 186 -18.18 10.46 -3.01
CA ASP A 186 -18.83 9.48 -3.85
C ASP A 186 -18.13 8.13 -3.58
N ILE A 187 -18.89 7.21 -3.05
CA ILE A 187 -18.46 5.84 -2.79
C ILE A 187 -17.95 5.30 -4.13
N ASN A 188 -16.64 5.04 -4.26
CA ASN A 188 -15.91 4.57 -5.44
C ASN A 188 -15.16 5.64 -6.26
N LYS A 189 -14.89 6.84 -5.74
CA LYS A 189 -14.03 7.81 -6.45
C LYS A 189 -12.56 7.47 -6.33
N GLN A 190 -11.90 7.61 -7.46
CA GLN A 190 -10.46 7.71 -7.57
C GLN A 190 -10.08 9.18 -7.66
N VAL A 191 -9.07 9.60 -6.88
CA VAL A 191 -8.50 10.93 -7.00
C VAL A 191 -7.19 10.86 -7.76
N GLY A 192 -7.04 11.70 -8.79
CA GLY A 192 -5.81 11.79 -9.58
C GLY A 192 -4.67 12.44 -8.80
N ILE A 193 -3.48 11.87 -8.85
CA ILE A 193 -2.28 12.46 -8.26
C ILE A 193 -1.78 13.58 -9.18
N ILE A 194 -1.86 14.82 -8.74
CA ILE A 194 -1.47 16.00 -9.52
C ILE A 194 -0.08 16.53 -9.17
N ALA A 195 0.42 16.25 -7.97
CA ALA A 195 1.74 16.69 -7.52
C ALA A 195 2.26 15.87 -6.34
N TYR A 196 3.56 15.97 -6.12
CA TYR A 196 4.24 15.55 -4.90
C TYR A 196 4.85 16.79 -4.25
N ILE A 197 4.53 17.03 -3.00
CA ILE A 197 4.93 18.25 -2.32
C ILE A 197 5.73 17.96 -1.05
N LYS A 198 6.72 18.82 -0.78
CA LYS A 198 7.53 18.75 0.43
C LYS A 198 6.70 19.29 1.60
N PRO A 199 6.56 18.53 2.69
CA PRO A 199 5.95 19.05 3.91
C PRO A 199 6.74 20.24 4.46
N THR A 200 6.03 21.23 5.00
CA THR A 200 6.65 22.42 5.59
C THR A 200 6.02 22.74 6.93
N LYS A 201 6.76 23.43 7.81
CA LYS A 201 6.26 23.83 9.14
C LYS A 201 5.01 24.73 9.10
N LYS A 202 4.78 25.44 8.01
CA LYS A 202 3.55 26.23 7.82
C LYS A 202 2.27 25.39 7.76
N MET A 203 2.42 24.06 7.53
CA MET A 203 1.28 23.14 7.49
C MET A 203 0.86 22.67 8.89
N GLU A 204 1.67 22.91 9.92
CA GLU A 204 1.40 22.45 11.28
C GLU A 204 0.18 23.18 11.87
N GLY A 205 -0.73 22.39 12.45
CA GLY A 205 -1.93 22.90 13.14
C GLY A 205 -3.12 23.22 12.26
N GLU A 206 -2.95 23.48 10.97
CA GLU A 206 -3.99 23.96 10.08
C GLU A 206 -4.30 23.05 8.89
N THR A 207 -3.30 22.29 8.41
CA THR A 207 -3.47 21.50 7.18
C THR A 207 -4.16 20.19 7.46
N VAL A 208 -5.33 20.02 6.88
CA VAL A 208 -6.04 18.74 6.84
C VAL A 208 -5.41 17.86 5.74
N VAL A 209 -5.07 16.64 6.12
CA VAL A 209 -4.56 15.63 5.22
C VAL A 209 -5.46 14.41 5.24
N TYR A 210 -5.47 13.70 4.12
CA TYR A 210 -6.19 12.47 3.93
C TYR A 210 -5.18 11.33 3.82
N LYS A 211 -5.57 10.13 4.30
CA LYS A 211 -4.86 8.89 3.98
C LYS A 211 -5.83 7.89 3.39
N SER A 212 -5.33 7.07 2.50
CA SER A 212 -6.04 5.92 1.96
C SER A 212 -5.28 4.65 2.28
N GLY A 213 -5.95 3.66 2.84
CA GLY A 213 -5.33 2.38 3.21
C GLY A 213 -6.36 1.28 3.35
N ARG A 214 -5.89 0.05 3.20
CA ARG A 214 -6.76 -1.13 3.07
C ARG A 214 -7.69 -1.38 4.26
N THR A 215 -7.26 -1.06 5.49
CA THR A 215 -7.97 -1.49 6.70
C THR A 215 -8.98 -0.47 7.18
N THR A 216 -8.62 0.81 7.19
CA THR A 216 -9.53 1.86 7.65
C THR A 216 -10.11 2.71 6.52
N GLY A 217 -9.70 2.44 5.27
CA GLY A 217 -10.17 3.18 4.11
C GLY A 217 -9.63 4.60 4.06
N LEU A 218 -10.45 5.50 3.52
CA LEU A 218 -10.18 6.93 3.53
C LEU A 218 -10.46 7.49 4.91
N THR A 219 -9.44 8.06 5.53
CA THR A 219 -9.53 8.81 6.79
C THR A 219 -8.80 10.14 6.66
N TYR A 220 -9.01 11.07 7.59
CA TYR A 220 -8.36 12.39 7.56
C TYR A 220 -7.90 12.81 8.95
N GLY A 221 -6.93 13.73 8.99
CA GLY A 221 -6.40 14.32 10.22
C GLY A 221 -5.70 15.63 9.98
N LEU A 222 -5.21 16.25 11.05
CA LEU A 222 -4.43 17.47 11.01
C LEU A 222 -2.95 17.17 11.20
N ILE A 223 -2.09 17.79 10.38
CA ILE A 223 -0.65 17.79 10.61
C ILE A 223 -0.39 18.51 11.92
N LYS A 224 0.22 17.80 12.88
CA LYS A 224 0.61 18.36 14.16
C LYS A 224 2.08 18.77 14.21
N LYS A 225 2.92 18.00 13.53
CA LYS A 225 4.35 18.24 13.53
C LYS A 225 5.00 17.74 12.24
N ILE A 226 5.85 18.58 11.68
CA ILE A 226 6.82 18.21 10.63
C ILE A 226 8.16 17.95 11.31
N ASP A 227 8.95 17.05 10.77
CA ASP A 227 10.21 16.56 11.37
C ASP A 227 10.00 15.84 12.72
N ALA A 228 8.87 15.12 12.85
CA ALA A 228 8.61 14.31 14.02
C ALA A 228 9.53 13.08 14.07
N ARG A 229 9.72 12.56 15.29
CA ARG A 229 10.44 11.32 15.54
C ARG A 229 9.46 10.30 16.10
N TYR A 230 9.41 9.13 15.51
CA TYR A 230 8.76 7.96 16.09
C TYR A 230 9.80 7.07 16.75
N GLY A 231 9.52 6.56 17.94
CA GLY A 231 10.42 5.66 18.64
C GLY A 231 9.68 4.58 19.42
N ARG A 232 10.23 3.37 19.40
CA ARG A 232 9.76 2.23 20.22
C ARG A 232 10.96 1.42 20.68
N GLY A 233 11.25 1.47 21.98
CA GLY A 233 12.50 0.93 22.54
C GLY A 233 13.71 1.63 21.93
N ASP A 234 14.66 0.85 21.41
CA ASP A 234 15.87 1.37 20.77
C ASP A 234 15.70 1.65 19.28
N PHE A 235 14.52 1.42 18.73
CA PHE A 235 14.21 1.69 17.32
C PHE A 235 13.62 3.07 17.14
N TYR A 236 14.15 3.84 16.17
CA TYR A 236 13.68 5.18 15.83
C TYR A 236 13.55 5.36 14.34
N LEU A 237 12.54 6.14 13.95
CA LEU A 237 12.43 6.79 12.63
C LEU A 237 12.41 8.30 12.83
N ASN A 238 13.05 9.04 11.95
CA ASN A 238 13.20 10.49 12.04
C ASN A 238 12.49 11.18 10.87
N ASN A 239 12.34 12.51 10.98
CA ASN A 239 11.84 13.37 9.92
C ASN A 239 10.50 12.89 9.34
N LEU A 240 9.58 12.48 10.21
CA LEU A 240 8.25 12.04 9.85
C LEU A 240 7.26 13.20 9.93
N ILE A 241 6.11 13.04 9.27
CA ILE A 241 4.94 13.88 9.46
C ILE A 241 4.10 13.23 10.56
N GLU A 242 3.87 13.92 11.66
CA GLU A 242 2.95 13.51 12.71
C GLU A 242 1.57 14.09 12.44
N ILE A 243 0.58 13.22 12.33
CA ILE A 243 -0.79 13.56 11.98
C ILE A 243 -1.71 13.00 13.05
N HIS A 244 -2.55 13.86 13.61
CA HIS A 244 -3.55 13.48 14.60
C HIS A 244 -4.93 13.39 13.96
N LYS A 245 -5.76 12.47 14.40
CA LYS A 245 -7.16 12.38 14.00
C LYS A 245 -7.96 13.54 14.57
N CYS A 246 -7.82 14.68 13.97
CA CYS A 246 -8.51 15.89 14.36
C CYS A 246 -9.13 16.57 13.14
N ALA A 247 -10.29 17.21 13.32
CA ALA A 247 -10.74 18.30 12.48
C ALA A 247 -10.36 19.64 13.16
N PRO A 248 -10.42 20.78 12.48
CA PRO A 248 -10.24 22.07 13.13
C PRO A 248 -11.13 22.23 14.36
N GLY A 249 -10.49 22.40 15.53
CA GLY A 249 -11.18 22.58 16.82
C GLY A 249 -11.63 21.30 17.54
N LYS A 250 -11.52 20.10 16.95
CA LYS A 250 -11.93 18.85 17.58
C LYS A 250 -11.06 17.66 17.19
N CYS A 251 -10.53 16.96 18.19
CA CYS A 251 -9.89 15.66 17.97
C CYS A 251 -10.84 14.51 18.30
N TYR A 252 -10.61 13.36 17.67
CA TYR A 252 -11.46 12.17 17.77
C TYR A 252 -10.63 10.98 18.26
N ASP A 253 -11.24 10.17 19.13
CA ASP A 253 -10.57 8.99 19.74
C ASP A 253 -10.75 7.70 18.91
N ASP A 254 -11.58 7.73 17.84
CA ASP A 254 -11.73 6.53 17.00
C ASP A 254 -10.44 6.20 16.24
N PRO A 255 -10.21 4.94 15.88
CA PRO A 255 -9.03 4.56 15.12
C PRO A 255 -8.90 5.35 13.80
N PHE A 256 -7.72 5.95 13.59
CA PHE A 256 -7.36 6.71 12.39
C PHE A 256 -6.66 5.83 11.36
N LEU A 257 -5.93 4.84 11.84
CA LEU A 257 -5.20 3.85 11.06
C LEU A 257 -5.25 2.50 11.78
N ASP A 258 -4.95 1.44 11.07
CA ASP A 258 -4.79 0.11 11.64
C ASP A 258 -3.80 -0.72 10.81
N LYS A 259 -3.43 -1.91 11.31
CA LYS A 259 -2.53 -2.84 10.61
C LYS A 259 -3.03 -3.10 9.19
N GLY A 260 -2.13 -2.93 8.23
CA GLY A 260 -2.42 -3.07 6.80
C GLY A 260 -2.62 -1.73 6.06
N ASP A 261 -2.82 -0.61 6.78
CA ASP A 261 -2.79 0.73 6.17
C ASP A 261 -1.37 1.19 5.81
N SER A 262 -0.35 0.55 6.40
CA SER A 262 1.07 0.76 6.10
C SER A 262 1.32 0.76 4.60
N GLY A 263 2.07 1.75 4.14
CA GLY A 263 2.36 1.95 2.72
C GLY A 263 1.30 2.74 1.96
N GLY A 264 0.12 3.02 2.54
CA GLY A 264 -0.90 3.85 1.89
C GLY A 264 -0.45 5.31 1.71
N PRO A 265 -1.02 6.06 0.75
CA PRO A 265 -0.68 7.45 0.49
C PRO A 265 -1.26 8.38 1.55
N VAL A 266 -0.49 9.43 1.89
CA VAL A 266 -0.93 10.60 2.65
C VAL A 266 -0.88 11.82 1.74
N TYR A 267 -1.98 12.57 1.64
CA TYR A 267 -2.13 13.63 0.64
C TYR A 267 -3.09 14.73 1.08
N ILE A 268 -3.00 15.88 0.41
CA ILE A 268 -3.96 16.97 0.49
C ILE A 268 -4.89 16.89 -0.73
N ARG A 269 -6.19 17.11 -0.53
CA ARG A 269 -7.14 17.28 -1.62
C ARG A 269 -7.15 18.75 -2.06
N ILE A 270 -6.96 18.97 -3.34
CA ILE A 270 -7.03 20.28 -3.97
C ILE A 270 -8.22 20.29 -4.92
N PRO A 271 -9.16 21.25 -4.80
CA PRO A 271 -10.26 21.36 -5.73
C PRO A 271 -9.71 21.71 -7.13
N ILE A 272 -10.07 20.90 -8.13
CA ILE A 272 -9.80 21.17 -9.54
C ILE A 272 -11.12 21.70 -10.11
N TYR A 273 -11.18 22.97 -10.43
CA TYR A 273 -12.38 23.55 -11.00
C TYR A 273 -12.57 23.05 -12.43
N SER A 274 -13.60 22.26 -12.65
CA SER A 274 -14.16 22.11 -13.98
C SER A 274 -15.24 23.17 -14.21
N THR A 275 -15.32 23.66 -15.43
CA THR A 275 -16.26 24.69 -15.92
C THR A 275 -17.64 24.70 -15.28
N TRP A 276 -18.05 25.82 -14.86
CA TRP A 276 -19.31 26.50 -14.45
C TRP A 276 -20.52 25.69 -13.92
N GLU A 277 -20.70 24.40 -14.15
CA GLU A 277 -21.89 23.66 -13.72
C GLU A 277 -21.65 22.21 -13.25
N GLY A 278 -20.41 21.76 -13.14
CA GLY A 278 -20.08 20.38 -12.74
C GLY A 278 -19.75 20.25 -11.25
N PRO A 279 -19.86 19.04 -10.67
CA PRO A 279 -19.40 18.77 -9.32
C PRO A 279 -17.91 19.06 -9.18
N VAL A 280 -17.50 19.61 -8.03
CA VAL A 280 -16.09 19.88 -7.72
C VAL A 280 -15.30 18.59 -7.83
N GLN A 281 -14.31 18.55 -8.73
CA GLN A 281 -13.35 17.46 -8.80
C GLN A 281 -12.14 17.80 -7.95
N TYR A 282 -11.56 16.79 -7.32
CA TYR A 282 -10.37 16.94 -6.50
C TYR A 282 -9.17 16.26 -7.14
N GLY A 283 -7.99 16.89 -6.99
CA GLY A 283 -6.71 16.29 -7.22
C GLY A 283 -5.98 16.03 -5.91
N ALA A 284 -5.08 15.06 -5.89
CA ALA A 284 -4.25 14.72 -4.75
C ALA A 284 -2.85 15.33 -4.88
N GLN A 285 -2.43 16.11 -3.88
CA GLN A 285 -1.03 16.46 -3.68
C GLN A 285 -0.44 15.53 -2.62
N VAL A 286 0.40 14.59 -3.04
CA VAL A 286 0.98 13.57 -2.16
C VAL A 286 2.08 14.17 -1.29
N LEU A 287 1.96 13.96 0.03
CA LEU A 287 2.91 14.38 1.06
C LEU A 287 3.77 13.23 1.56
N GLY A 288 3.16 12.04 1.73
CA GLY A 288 3.83 10.97 2.46
C GLY A 288 3.25 9.58 2.22
N ILE A 289 3.88 8.64 2.93
CA ILE A 289 3.60 7.21 2.95
C ILE A 289 3.26 6.85 4.38
N VAL A 290 2.14 6.20 4.63
CA VAL A 290 1.77 5.67 5.95
C VAL A 290 2.87 4.74 6.45
N SER A 291 3.47 5.09 7.59
CA SER A 291 4.57 4.34 8.18
C SER A 291 4.15 3.67 9.49
N MET A 292 3.94 4.43 10.53
CA MET A 292 3.69 3.93 11.87
C MET A 292 2.47 4.60 12.51
N GLY A 293 1.95 3.99 13.57
CA GLY A 293 0.92 4.55 14.44
C GLY A 293 1.30 4.47 15.91
N ASN A 294 0.65 5.32 16.73
CA ASN A 294 0.68 5.12 18.18
C ASN A 294 -0.15 3.87 18.57
N PRO A 295 0.04 3.33 19.79
CA PRO A 295 -0.69 2.13 20.23
C PRO A 295 -2.22 2.25 20.15
N GLU A 296 -2.75 3.45 20.33
CA GLU A 296 -4.20 3.75 20.29
C GLU A 296 -4.73 3.97 18.88
N ASN A 297 -3.85 3.96 17.86
CA ASN A 297 -4.19 4.21 16.46
C ASN A 297 -4.84 5.59 16.17
N THR A 298 -4.59 6.58 17.03
CA THR A 298 -5.11 7.96 16.91
C THR A 298 -4.10 8.94 16.31
N VAL A 299 -2.82 8.56 16.30
CA VAL A 299 -1.70 9.31 15.71
C VAL A 299 -1.04 8.48 14.62
N LEU A 300 -0.91 9.07 13.45
CA LEU A 300 -0.22 8.53 12.30
C LEU A 300 1.14 9.23 12.14
N TYR A 301 2.17 8.45 11.86
CA TYR A 301 3.46 8.93 11.39
C TYR A 301 3.65 8.53 9.94
N ALA A 302 3.89 9.53 9.06
CA ALA A 302 4.11 9.30 7.64
C ALA A 302 5.53 9.67 7.22
N ALA A 303 6.19 8.81 6.44
CA ALA A 303 7.44 9.14 5.77
C ALA A 303 7.19 10.11 4.61
N TRP A 304 8.11 11.05 4.35
CA TRP A 304 7.93 12.04 3.28
C TRP A 304 8.06 11.40 1.89
N ALA A 305 7.05 11.58 1.04
CA ALA A 305 7.07 11.02 -0.31
C ALA A 305 8.26 11.55 -1.14
N VAL A 306 8.58 12.83 -1.04
CA VAL A 306 9.67 13.45 -1.82
C VAL A 306 11.05 12.90 -1.48
N LYS A 307 11.27 12.37 -0.28
CA LYS A 307 12.52 11.72 0.11
C LYS A 307 12.83 10.45 -0.67
N VAL A 308 11.81 9.79 -1.20
CA VAL A 308 11.99 8.63 -2.09
C VAL A 308 12.94 8.99 -3.24
N LYS A 309 12.79 10.18 -3.83
CA LYS A 309 13.67 10.66 -4.91
C LYS A 309 15.05 11.09 -4.43
N GLU A 310 15.17 11.55 -3.18
CA GLU A 310 16.47 11.88 -2.58
C GLU A 310 17.33 10.60 -2.40
N TYR A 311 16.71 9.50 -1.98
CA TYR A 311 17.38 8.20 -1.83
C TYR A 311 17.57 7.44 -3.14
N TRP A 312 16.62 7.57 -4.06
CA TRP A 312 16.62 6.90 -5.36
C TRP A 312 16.42 7.95 -6.48
N PRO A 313 17.52 8.63 -6.90
CA PRO A 313 17.44 9.76 -7.86
C PRO A 313 16.90 9.38 -9.24
N ASP A 314 16.96 8.08 -9.60
CA ASP A 314 16.46 7.54 -10.85
C ASP A 314 14.94 7.36 -10.87
N ILE A 315 14.25 7.64 -9.75
CA ILE A 315 12.79 7.57 -9.67
C ILE A 315 12.15 8.82 -10.28
N GLU A 316 11.17 8.59 -11.15
CA GLU A 316 10.25 9.59 -11.66
C GLU A 316 8.86 9.34 -11.08
N PHE A 317 8.30 10.35 -10.40
CA PHE A 317 6.94 10.30 -9.88
C PHE A 317 5.92 10.45 -11.01
N LEU A 318 4.92 9.56 -11.05
CA LEU A 318 3.83 9.67 -12.02
C LEU A 318 2.72 10.58 -11.48
N THR A 319 2.25 11.50 -12.32
CA THR A 319 1.15 12.43 -12.03
C THR A 319 0.13 12.43 -13.14
N CYS A 320 -1.10 12.80 -12.81
CA CYS A 320 -2.12 13.15 -13.78
C CYS A 320 -1.92 14.61 -14.23
N GLY A 321 -1.95 14.88 -15.52
CA GLY A 321 -1.97 16.26 -16.02
C GLY A 321 -3.25 16.99 -15.56
N PRO A 322 -3.19 18.31 -15.33
CA PRO A 322 -4.33 19.08 -14.84
C PRO A 322 -5.51 19.15 -15.83
N SER A 323 -5.31 18.80 -17.10
CA SER A 323 -6.31 18.89 -18.16
C SER A 323 -6.80 17.54 -18.70
N ASP A 324 -6.17 16.43 -18.32
CA ASP A 324 -6.41 15.17 -19.00
C ASP A 324 -6.79 14.06 -18.03
N SER A 325 -8.08 13.79 -17.90
CA SER A 325 -8.57 12.53 -17.32
C SER A 325 -8.03 11.28 -18.05
N TYR A 326 -7.47 11.47 -19.25
CA TYR A 326 -6.86 10.44 -20.09
C TYR A 326 -5.33 10.33 -19.92
N ALA A 327 -4.65 11.32 -19.34
CA ALA A 327 -3.20 11.33 -19.18
C ALA A 327 -2.70 10.59 -17.92
N CYS A 328 -3.62 10.00 -17.14
CA CYS A 328 -3.29 9.27 -15.91
C CYS A 328 -2.97 7.78 -16.14
N TRP A 329 -3.02 7.32 -17.38
CA TRP A 329 -2.87 5.91 -17.77
C TRP A 329 -1.49 5.60 -18.34
#